data_63d41d3f2a47d53d00fced1483208b0d
#
_entry.id   63d41d3f2a47d53d00fced1483208b0d
#
_cell.length_a   1.000
_cell.length_b   1.000
_cell.length_c   1.000
_cell.angle_alpha   90.00
_cell.angle_beta   90.00
_cell.angle_gamma   90.00
#
_symmetry.space_group_name_H-M   'P 1'
#
loop_
_entity.id
_entity.type
_entity.pdbx_description
1 polymer ?
#
loop_
_entity_poly.entity_id
_entity_poly.type
_entity_poly.pdbx_seq_one_letter_code
_entity_poly.pdbx_strand_id
1 'polypeptide(L)'
;MSEKKLSRVLMIGLGPVGAILASHLQKAGMEIGICDRDKIRMNLVRTEGLVIEGVMSKKNYFRDVYTSVEDSVAFNPDIIFVCIKTTQLPELMKDIHRLFDDHIPVVCAMNGIDVEKMVSREIGEHRTMRMVINFAGNLNAPNVTKATFFNPPNYIASIDDSLAHRANEIAETLNSVLLETKVVDSFTILRCIWEKTILNASLSALCAVGRMTIKEAMSNPDTIELVEQIIMEAVEVASLEKIKFEDDFIRKCLRYLNKAGNHFPSLAVDLLNNRPTEIDFMNGKIVEYGRKHYIRTSLNLTFANMVKAMTDKSNKMTVQSAKTAVSQSNMAKEFISNTGDHNSRYYFLGIDLGSAFTKFTVIDENESILFQTALKTLNRDRVSVRHVVEALKSEYTFNNICATGYGRKHLADADIVKTELNCSVMAVSRAFPGEKNIIDIGGEDIKVIKCNSDNKIESFYMNDKCAAGTGSFITEIAERADIKINEMSELASKSSYKKELNSFCTVFAKTEIMNWLFEGLPIEDITKGIYISIMNRILKLRIDPLSPVYIIGGVIAYHPFLCTLLQEKFGKGVLVLNNPQFTVSFGSALYAKESFFKKDIFQNEKNTEEVEA
;
A
#
# COMPACT_ATOMS: atom_id res chain seq x y z
N MET A 1 -31.27 -1.66 -42.29
CA MET A 1 -30.75 -2.78 -41.51
C MET A 1 -31.09 -2.48 -40.05
N SER A 2 -31.78 -3.36 -39.32
CA SER A 2 -31.97 -3.13 -37.86
C SER A 2 -30.62 -3.18 -37.18
N GLU A 3 -30.23 -2.08 -36.52
CA GLU A 3 -28.98 -2.08 -35.75
C GLU A 3 -29.00 -3.18 -34.70
N LYS A 4 -27.92 -3.93 -34.60
CA LYS A 4 -27.77 -5.00 -33.62
C LYS A 4 -27.83 -4.39 -32.20
N LYS A 5 -28.70 -4.91 -31.34
CA LYS A 5 -28.80 -4.51 -29.94
C LYS A 5 -27.49 -4.80 -29.21
N LEU A 6 -27.07 -3.91 -28.31
CA LEU A 6 -25.89 -4.10 -27.47
C LEU A 6 -26.06 -5.33 -26.59
N SER A 7 -25.09 -6.22 -26.60
CA SER A 7 -25.10 -7.45 -25.80
C SER A 7 -23.75 -7.75 -25.16
N ARG A 8 -22.65 -7.30 -25.77
CA ARG A 8 -21.28 -7.62 -25.36
C ARG A 8 -20.50 -6.35 -25.00
N VAL A 9 -20.12 -6.22 -23.74
CA VAL A 9 -19.42 -5.04 -23.21
C VAL A 9 -18.03 -5.42 -22.75
N LEU A 10 -17.00 -4.81 -23.31
CA LEU A 10 -15.63 -4.93 -22.80
C LEU A 10 -15.36 -3.80 -21.79
N MET A 11 -15.07 -4.17 -20.55
CA MET A 11 -14.69 -3.25 -19.48
C MET A 11 -13.17 -3.21 -19.35
N ILE A 12 -12.54 -2.12 -19.74
CA ILE A 12 -11.09 -1.89 -19.59
C ILE A 12 -10.84 -1.04 -18.36
N GLY A 13 -10.15 -1.63 -17.38
CA GLY A 13 -9.91 -1.06 -16.06
C GLY A 13 -10.94 -1.52 -15.02
N LEU A 14 -10.52 -2.38 -14.10
CA LEU A 14 -11.35 -2.90 -13.02
C LEU A 14 -11.06 -2.19 -11.68
N GLY A 15 -10.85 -0.87 -11.74
CA GLY A 15 -10.91 -0.01 -10.56
C GLY A 15 -12.33 0.03 -9.98
N PRO A 16 -12.58 0.78 -8.88
CA PRO A 16 -13.90 0.81 -8.25
C PRO A 16 -15.05 1.18 -9.21
N VAL A 17 -14.81 2.12 -10.12
CA VAL A 17 -15.83 2.53 -11.12
C VAL A 17 -16.14 1.39 -12.08
N GLY A 18 -15.10 0.80 -12.70
CA GLY A 18 -15.27 -0.32 -13.64
C GLY A 18 -15.91 -1.54 -12.99
N ALA A 19 -15.53 -1.86 -11.75
CA ALA A 19 -16.11 -2.95 -10.98
C ALA A 19 -17.63 -2.78 -10.74
N ILE A 20 -18.05 -1.57 -10.33
CA ILE A 20 -19.46 -1.27 -10.09
C ILE A 20 -20.26 -1.29 -11.41
N LEU A 21 -19.73 -0.68 -12.47
CA LEU A 21 -20.38 -0.71 -13.80
C LEU A 21 -20.51 -2.13 -14.35
N ALA A 22 -19.42 -2.90 -14.37
CA ALA A 22 -19.41 -4.29 -14.86
C ALA A 22 -20.44 -5.16 -14.12
N SER A 23 -20.53 -5.01 -12.79
CA SER A 23 -21.49 -5.73 -11.97
C SER A 23 -22.95 -5.37 -12.29
N HIS A 24 -23.25 -4.09 -12.59
CA HIS A 24 -24.60 -3.69 -12.96
C HIS A 24 -24.97 -4.12 -14.37
N LEU A 25 -24.06 -3.95 -15.33
CA LEU A 25 -24.28 -4.37 -16.72
C LEU A 25 -24.48 -5.89 -16.82
N GLN A 26 -23.71 -6.69 -16.07
CA GLN A 26 -23.92 -8.15 -16.02
C GLN A 26 -25.28 -8.50 -15.41
N LYS A 27 -25.69 -7.80 -14.33
CA LYS A 27 -27.02 -8.01 -13.73
C LYS A 27 -28.15 -7.68 -14.70
N ALA A 28 -27.95 -6.72 -15.60
CA ALA A 28 -28.89 -6.36 -16.65
C ALA A 28 -28.91 -7.35 -17.83
N GLY A 29 -28.12 -8.43 -17.77
CA GLY A 29 -28.07 -9.49 -18.78
C GLY A 29 -27.05 -9.27 -19.89
N MET A 30 -26.16 -8.28 -19.77
CA MET A 30 -25.04 -8.09 -20.71
C MET A 30 -23.96 -9.15 -20.50
N GLU A 31 -23.33 -9.60 -21.58
CA GLU A 31 -22.11 -10.38 -21.56
C GLU A 31 -20.91 -9.42 -21.34
N ILE A 32 -20.12 -9.69 -20.31
CA ILE A 32 -19.06 -8.77 -19.88
C ILE A 32 -17.70 -9.43 -20.02
N GLY A 33 -16.83 -8.85 -20.85
CA GLY A 33 -15.40 -9.09 -20.86
C GLY A 33 -14.70 -8.10 -19.93
N ILE A 34 -13.81 -8.57 -19.07
CA ILE A 34 -13.03 -7.75 -18.15
C ILE A 34 -11.58 -7.73 -18.61
N CYS A 35 -11.00 -6.54 -18.73
CA CYS A 35 -9.57 -6.37 -19.03
C CYS A 35 -8.92 -5.43 -18.01
N ASP A 36 -7.91 -5.92 -17.28
CA ASP A 36 -7.07 -5.12 -16.39
C ASP A 36 -5.65 -5.70 -16.35
N ARG A 37 -4.63 -4.85 -16.37
CA ARG A 37 -3.23 -5.27 -16.36
C ARG A 37 -2.76 -5.89 -15.03
N ASP A 38 -3.52 -5.75 -13.95
CA ASP A 38 -3.21 -6.38 -12.67
C ASP A 38 -3.52 -7.88 -12.70
N LYS A 39 -2.48 -8.68 -13.00
CA LYS A 39 -2.59 -10.15 -13.13
C LYS A 39 -3.12 -10.82 -11.88
N ILE A 40 -2.77 -10.31 -10.68
CA ILE A 40 -3.23 -10.88 -9.41
C ILE A 40 -4.74 -10.66 -9.28
N ARG A 41 -5.20 -9.43 -9.54
CA ARG A 41 -6.63 -9.09 -9.55
C ARG A 41 -7.40 -9.93 -10.56
N MET A 42 -6.91 -10.03 -11.79
CA MET A 42 -7.58 -10.79 -12.84
C MET A 42 -7.67 -12.28 -12.52
N ASN A 43 -6.64 -12.84 -11.90
CA ASN A 43 -6.69 -14.23 -11.46
C ASN A 43 -7.76 -14.44 -10.36
N LEU A 44 -7.80 -13.58 -9.34
CA LEU A 44 -8.80 -13.65 -8.28
C LEU A 44 -10.22 -13.42 -8.79
N VAL A 45 -10.43 -12.47 -9.70
CA VAL A 45 -11.74 -12.24 -10.34
C VAL A 45 -12.20 -13.48 -11.11
N ARG A 46 -11.28 -14.18 -11.79
CA ARG A 46 -11.58 -15.42 -12.53
C ARG A 46 -11.92 -16.58 -11.59
N THR A 47 -11.19 -16.76 -10.49
CA THR A 47 -11.32 -17.92 -9.60
C THR A 47 -12.35 -17.73 -8.50
N GLU A 48 -12.43 -16.54 -7.91
CA GLU A 48 -13.25 -16.24 -6.73
C GLU A 48 -14.42 -15.29 -7.03
N GLY A 49 -14.37 -14.63 -8.19
CA GLY A 49 -15.34 -13.61 -8.58
C GLY A 49 -14.99 -12.21 -8.07
N LEU A 50 -15.75 -11.23 -8.54
CA LEU A 50 -15.71 -9.84 -8.11
C LEU A 50 -16.74 -9.63 -6.99
N VAL A 51 -16.30 -9.07 -5.87
CA VAL A 51 -17.15 -8.73 -4.73
C VAL A 51 -17.29 -7.21 -4.62
N ILE A 52 -18.52 -6.74 -4.50
CA ILE A 52 -18.84 -5.36 -4.16
C ILE A 52 -19.51 -5.35 -2.79
N GLU A 53 -19.01 -4.53 -1.89
CA GLU A 53 -19.52 -4.35 -0.53
C GLU A 53 -19.72 -2.86 -0.20
N GLY A 54 -20.23 -2.53 0.98
CA GLY A 54 -20.48 -1.16 1.44
C GLY A 54 -21.92 -0.75 1.27
N VAL A 55 -22.17 0.38 0.57
CA VAL A 55 -23.55 0.87 0.34
C VAL A 55 -24.36 -0.02 -0.60
N MET A 56 -23.72 -0.97 -1.25
CA MET A 56 -24.34 -2.04 -2.02
C MET A 56 -23.56 -3.34 -1.81
N SER A 57 -24.22 -4.50 -1.99
CA SER A 57 -23.60 -5.81 -1.85
C SER A 57 -23.92 -6.65 -3.08
N LYS A 58 -22.88 -7.12 -3.78
CA LYS A 58 -23.00 -7.97 -4.96
C LYS A 58 -21.79 -8.89 -5.08
N LYS A 59 -22.00 -10.08 -5.67
CA LYS A 59 -20.91 -10.98 -6.11
C LYS A 59 -21.17 -11.40 -7.53
N ASN A 60 -20.17 -11.23 -8.38
CA ASN A 60 -20.25 -11.48 -9.81
C ASN A 60 -19.12 -12.43 -10.24
N TYR A 61 -19.42 -13.32 -11.19
CA TYR A 61 -18.45 -14.20 -11.83
C TYR A 61 -18.39 -13.87 -13.31
N PHE A 62 -17.18 -13.70 -13.84
CA PHE A 62 -16.94 -13.37 -15.24
C PHE A 62 -16.20 -14.52 -15.91
N ARG A 63 -16.67 -14.94 -17.09
CA ARG A 63 -16.01 -15.98 -17.90
C ARG A 63 -14.81 -15.39 -18.64
N ASP A 64 -14.97 -14.19 -19.19
CA ASP A 64 -14.04 -13.54 -20.10
C ASP A 64 -13.22 -12.50 -19.32
N VAL A 65 -12.02 -12.92 -18.88
CA VAL A 65 -11.12 -12.11 -18.04
C VAL A 65 -9.73 -12.10 -18.69
N TYR A 66 -9.24 -10.91 -19.02
CA TYR A 66 -8.03 -10.67 -19.78
C TYR A 66 -7.03 -9.82 -18.99
N THR A 67 -5.74 -10.01 -19.23
CA THR A 67 -4.65 -9.25 -18.59
C THR A 67 -3.96 -8.27 -19.55
N SER A 68 -4.31 -8.32 -20.83
CA SER A 68 -3.85 -7.39 -21.88
C SER A 68 -5.01 -6.98 -22.79
N VAL A 69 -4.85 -5.84 -23.45
CA VAL A 69 -5.83 -5.35 -24.43
C VAL A 69 -5.81 -6.24 -25.68
N GLU A 70 -4.64 -6.72 -26.07
CA GLU A 70 -4.45 -7.64 -27.19
C GLU A 70 -5.27 -8.93 -27.03
N ASP A 71 -5.18 -9.56 -25.85
CA ASP A 71 -5.92 -10.81 -25.58
C ASP A 71 -7.44 -10.56 -25.56
N SER A 72 -7.88 -9.36 -25.18
CA SER A 72 -9.29 -9.01 -25.07
C SER A 72 -10.00 -8.80 -26.41
N VAL A 73 -9.25 -8.70 -27.53
CA VAL A 73 -9.82 -8.63 -28.88
C VAL A 73 -10.68 -9.87 -29.21
N ALA A 74 -10.27 -11.04 -28.71
CA ALA A 74 -11.01 -12.29 -28.87
C ALA A 74 -12.45 -12.24 -28.31
N PHE A 75 -12.72 -11.32 -27.38
CA PHE A 75 -14.07 -11.12 -26.84
C PHE A 75 -15.04 -10.54 -27.87
N ASN A 76 -14.56 -9.82 -28.87
CA ASN A 76 -15.38 -9.19 -29.94
C ASN A 76 -16.55 -8.36 -29.37
N PRO A 77 -16.26 -7.22 -28.69
CA PRO A 77 -17.28 -6.41 -28.02
C PRO A 77 -18.15 -5.61 -28.99
N ASP A 78 -19.39 -5.33 -28.59
CA ASP A 78 -20.24 -4.35 -29.28
C ASP A 78 -19.93 -2.92 -28.83
N ILE A 79 -19.34 -2.76 -27.63
CA ILE A 79 -18.96 -1.48 -27.03
C ILE A 79 -17.83 -1.66 -25.98
N ILE A 80 -16.98 -0.65 -25.84
CA ILE A 80 -15.87 -0.64 -24.89
C ILE A 80 -16.11 0.43 -23.84
N PHE A 81 -16.05 0.06 -22.55
CA PHE A 81 -16.00 1.01 -21.43
C PHE A 81 -14.57 1.15 -20.94
N VAL A 82 -14.09 2.38 -20.85
CA VAL A 82 -12.76 2.73 -20.33
C VAL A 82 -12.88 3.36 -18.95
N CYS A 83 -12.37 2.64 -17.94
CA CYS A 83 -12.45 3.01 -16.51
C CYS A 83 -11.07 2.99 -15.83
N ILE A 84 -10.04 3.42 -16.55
CA ILE A 84 -8.66 3.52 -16.07
C ILE A 84 -8.36 4.90 -15.49
N LYS A 85 -7.15 5.11 -14.97
CA LYS A 85 -6.65 6.47 -14.65
C LYS A 85 -6.37 7.26 -15.93
N THR A 86 -6.78 8.51 -15.96
CA THR A 86 -6.64 9.38 -17.15
C THR A 86 -5.18 9.52 -17.62
N THR A 87 -4.22 9.40 -16.71
CA THR A 87 -2.78 9.41 -17.02
C THR A 87 -2.34 8.26 -17.95
N GLN A 88 -3.11 7.16 -18.02
CA GLN A 88 -2.81 5.97 -18.83
C GLN A 88 -3.56 5.96 -20.18
N LEU A 89 -4.44 6.94 -20.37
CA LEU A 89 -5.34 6.99 -21.51
C LEU A 89 -4.61 7.09 -22.87
N PRO A 90 -3.53 7.91 -23.03
CA PRO A 90 -2.87 8.05 -24.32
C PRO A 90 -2.32 6.75 -24.93
N GLU A 91 -1.79 5.86 -24.08
CA GLU A 91 -1.28 4.56 -24.54
C GLU A 91 -2.44 3.64 -24.89
N LEU A 92 -3.44 3.55 -24.02
CA LEU A 92 -4.61 2.70 -24.23
C LEU A 92 -5.35 3.07 -25.53
N MET A 93 -5.50 4.35 -25.83
CA MET A 93 -6.23 4.77 -27.04
C MET A 93 -5.53 4.34 -28.32
N LYS A 94 -4.21 4.35 -28.38
CA LYS A 94 -3.44 3.79 -29.51
C LYS A 94 -3.68 2.32 -29.69
N ASP A 95 -3.76 1.56 -28.60
CA ASP A 95 -4.07 0.13 -28.66
C ASP A 95 -5.50 -0.11 -29.12
N ILE A 96 -6.48 0.65 -28.60
CA ILE A 96 -7.88 0.53 -29.05
C ILE A 96 -8.00 0.88 -30.53
N HIS A 97 -7.37 1.96 -31.00
CA HIS A 97 -7.39 2.33 -32.42
C HIS A 97 -6.79 1.24 -33.33
N ARG A 98 -5.71 0.62 -32.89
CA ARG A 98 -4.99 -0.41 -33.66
C ARG A 98 -5.69 -1.77 -33.67
N LEU A 99 -6.38 -2.13 -32.58
CA LEU A 99 -6.82 -3.50 -32.33
C LEU A 99 -8.32 -3.73 -32.54
N PHE A 100 -9.14 -2.70 -32.43
CA PHE A 100 -10.59 -2.81 -32.51
C PHE A 100 -11.16 -2.08 -33.76
N ASP A 101 -12.18 -2.65 -34.32
CA ASP A 101 -12.85 -2.10 -35.49
C ASP A 101 -13.39 -0.69 -35.29
N ASP A 102 -13.34 0.13 -36.36
CA ASP A 102 -13.70 1.56 -36.29
C ASP A 102 -15.19 1.82 -36.02
N HIS A 103 -16.05 0.79 -36.07
CA HIS A 103 -17.46 0.94 -35.73
C HIS A 103 -17.79 0.70 -34.25
N ILE A 104 -16.84 0.23 -33.43
CA ILE A 104 -17.07 -0.06 -32.01
C ILE A 104 -16.98 1.23 -31.19
N PRO A 105 -18.07 1.66 -30.50
CA PRO A 105 -18.07 2.83 -29.64
C PRO A 105 -17.22 2.64 -28.39
N VAL A 106 -16.66 3.76 -27.89
CA VAL A 106 -15.87 3.80 -26.65
C VAL A 106 -16.49 4.78 -25.68
N VAL A 107 -16.89 4.30 -24.50
CA VAL A 107 -17.42 5.12 -23.40
C VAL A 107 -16.29 5.41 -22.43
N CYS A 108 -15.88 6.67 -22.31
CA CYS A 108 -14.92 7.09 -21.30
C CYS A 108 -15.64 7.52 -20.01
N ALA A 109 -15.37 6.79 -18.90
CA ALA A 109 -16.01 6.96 -17.61
C ALA A 109 -15.02 7.43 -16.51
N MET A 110 -13.95 8.15 -16.90
CA MET A 110 -12.94 8.69 -15.99
C MET A 110 -13.29 10.11 -15.55
N ASN A 111 -12.59 10.59 -14.52
CA ASN A 111 -12.68 11.99 -14.09
C ASN A 111 -11.82 12.92 -14.97
N GLY A 112 -12.16 14.20 -14.97
CA GLY A 112 -11.36 15.25 -15.58
C GLY A 112 -11.99 15.89 -16.81
N ILE A 113 -11.54 17.10 -17.13
CA ILE A 113 -11.90 17.88 -18.32
C ILE A 113 -11.04 17.41 -19.50
N ASP A 114 -11.59 17.44 -20.71
CA ASP A 114 -10.96 17.09 -21.99
C ASP A 114 -10.60 15.61 -22.16
N VAL A 115 -11.05 14.74 -21.28
CA VAL A 115 -10.83 13.29 -21.41
C VAL A 115 -11.45 12.79 -22.72
N GLU A 116 -12.67 13.21 -23.03
CA GLU A 116 -13.38 12.91 -24.28
C GLU A 116 -12.63 13.43 -25.51
N LYS A 117 -11.99 14.60 -25.41
CA LYS A 117 -11.17 15.14 -26.51
C LYS A 117 -9.90 14.33 -26.75
N MET A 118 -9.32 13.75 -25.72
CA MET A 118 -8.17 12.84 -25.87
C MET A 118 -8.58 11.57 -26.57
N VAL A 119 -9.74 11.03 -26.22
CA VAL A 119 -10.30 9.82 -26.86
C VAL A 119 -10.63 10.12 -28.32
N SER A 120 -11.39 11.18 -28.59
CA SER A 120 -11.84 11.51 -29.95
C SER A 120 -10.72 11.87 -30.92
N ARG A 121 -9.58 12.37 -30.43
CA ARG A 121 -8.39 12.60 -31.27
C ARG A 121 -7.80 11.34 -31.87
N GLU A 122 -7.89 10.22 -31.16
CA GLU A 122 -7.33 8.94 -31.61
C GLU A 122 -8.34 8.10 -32.40
N ILE A 123 -9.62 8.10 -31.99
CA ILE A 123 -10.62 7.18 -32.57
C ILE A 123 -11.78 7.89 -33.29
N GLY A 124 -11.81 9.22 -33.31
CA GLY A 124 -12.88 10.04 -33.89
C GLY A 124 -14.03 10.33 -32.91
N GLU A 125 -14.72 11.46 -33.15
CA GLU A 125 -15.88 11.88 -32.33
C GLU A 125 -17.05 10.93 -32.46
N HIS A 126 -17.28 10.39 -33.68
CA HIS A 126 -18.37 9.46 -34.01
C HIS A 126 -18.28 8.12 -33.27
N ARG A 127 -17.17 7.81 -32.59
CA ARG A 127 -16.99 6.62 -31.75
C ARG A 127 -16.91 6.96 -30.27
N THR A 128 -16.84 8.24 -29.94
CA THR A 128 -16.56 8.68 -28.57
C THR A 128 -17.84 9.00 -27.83
N MET A 129 -18.00 8.33 -26.69
CA MET A 129 -19.07 8.60 -25.73
C MET A 129 -18.46 8.99 -24.38
N ARG A 130 -19.14 9.83 -23.63
CA ARG A 130 -18.73 10.27 -22.31
C ARG A 130 -19.74 9.89 -21.26
N MET A 131 -19.27 9.34 -20.12
CA MET A 131 -20.11 9.07 -18.97
C MET A 131 -19.57 9.81 -17.73
N VAL A 132 -20.42 10.58 -17.06
CA VAL A 132 -20.15 11.23 -15.78
C VAL A 132 -20.72 10.38 -14.66
N ILE A 133 -19.82 9.88 -13.80
CA ILE A 133 -20.15 8.90 -12.76
C ILE A 133 -20.39 9.59 -11.42
N ASN A 134 -21.51 9.35 -10.78
CA ASN A 134 -21.89 9.92 -9.48
C ASN A 134 -21.95 8.85 -8.37
N PHE A 135 -21.03 7.91 -8.41
CA PHE A 135 -20.73 6.98 -7.34
C PHE A 135 -19.21 6.85 -7.17
N ALA A 136 -18.77 6.34 -6.02
CA ALA A 136 -17.36 6.13 -5.72
C ALA A 136 -17.16 4.87 -4.87
N GLY A 137 -15.93 4.39 -4.84
CA GLY A 137 -15.52 3.25 -4.05
C GLY A 137 -14.02 3.18 -3.90
N ASN A 138 -13.59 2.27 -3.03
CA ASN A 138 -12.19 1.95 -2.79
C ASN A 138 -11.97 0.45 -2.99
N LEU A 139 -10.75 0.06 -3.31
CA LEU A 139 -10.34 -1.35 -3.32
C LEU A 139 -9.96 -1.76 -1.90
N ASN A 140 -10.70 -2.70 -1.31
CA ASN A 140 -10.37 -3.30 -0.02
C ASN A 140 -9.45 -4.52 -0.17
N ALA A 141 -9.61 -5.26 -1.28
CA ALA A 141 -8.74 -6.34 -1.72
C ALA A 141 -8.69 -6.34 -3.27
N PRO A 142 -7.79 -7.08 -3.90
CA PRO A 142 -7.67 -7.05 -5.37
C PRO A 142 -8.99 -7.34 -6.11
N ASN A 143 -9.83 -8.24 -5.60
CA ASN A 143 -11.15 -8.55 -6.18
C ASN A 143 -12.34 -8.05 -5.34
N VAL A 144 -12.09 -7.19 -4.32
CA VAL A 144 -13.13 -6.65 -3.43
C VAL A 144 -13.17 -5.13 -3.54
N THR A 145 -14.29 -4.60 -4.02
CA THR A 145 -14.55 -3.16 -4.12
C THR A 145 -15.56 -2.75 -3.04
N LYS A 146 -15.20 -1.80 -2.19
CA LYS A 146 -16.12 -1.17 -1.25
C LYS A 146 -16.72 0.08 -1.87
N ALA A 147 -18.01 0.03 -2.22
CA ALA A 147 -18.76 1.21 -2.64
C ALA A 147 -18.99 2.13 -1.42
N THR A 148 -18.44 3.35 -1.48
CA THR A 148 -18.44 4.30 -0.36
C THR A 148 -19.44 5.42 -0.52
N PHE A 149 -19.81 5.70 -1.77
CA PHE A 149 -20.68 6.80 -2.14
C PHE A 149 -21.55 6.40 -3.33
N PHE A 150 -22.84 6.74 -3.29
CA PHE A 150 -23.78 6.46 -4.36
C PHE A 150 -24.84 7.57 -4.39
N ASN A 151 -24.73 8.48 -5.37
CA ASN A 151 -25.61 9.64 -5.51
C ASN A 151 -26.00 9.86 -6.97
N PRO A 152 -26.80 8.93 -7.57
CA PRO A 152 -27.29 9.09 -8.94
C PRO A 152 -28.12 10.37 -9.11
N PRO A 153 -28.38 10.81 -10.35
CA PRO A 153 -28.14 10.11 -11.60
C PRO A 153 -26.68 10.23 -12.09
N ASN A 154 -26.23 9.20 -12.81
CA ASN A 154 -25.08 9.33 -13.73
C ASN A 154 -25.57 9.99 -15.02
N TYR A 155 -24.66 10.52 -15.83
CA TYR A 155 -24.98 11.13 -17.11
C TYR A 155 -24.17 10.46 -18.23
N ILE A 156 -24.79 10.26 -19.41
CA ILE A 156 -24.12 9.70 -20.59
C ILE A 156 -24.51 10.48 -21.84
N ALA A 157 -23.55 10.69 -22.73
CA ALA A 157 -23.77 11.32 -24.04
C ALA A 157 -22.81 10.77 -25.12
N SER A 158 -23.21 10.86 -26.38
CA SER A 158 -22.30 10.89 -27.52
C SER A 158 -21.71 12.29 -27.64
N ILE A 159 -20.44 12.39 -28.04
CA ILE A 159 -19.75 13.70 -28.11
C ILE A 159 -20.23 14.54 -29.30
N ASP A 160 -20.62 13.90 -30.41
CA ASP A 160 -21.16 14.51 -31.63
C ASP A 160 -22.65 14.19 -31.86
N ASP A 161 -23.32 13.64 -30.84
CA ASP A 161 -24.71 13.18 -30.86
C ASP A 161 -25.03 12.03 -31.85
N SER A 162 -24.06 11.55 -32.63
CA SER A 162 -24.26 10.46 -33.61
C SER A 162 -24.64 9.11 -32.99
N LEU A 163 -24.16 8.86 -31.76
CA LEU A 163 -24.44 7.67 -30.97
C LEU A 163 -25.50 7.88 -29.89
N ALA A 164 -26.38 8.89 -30.02
CA ALA A 164 -27.43 9.15 -29.03
C ALA A 164 -28.34 7.91 -28.78
N HIS A 165 -28.61 7.10 -29.82
CA HIS A 165 -29.34 5.85 -29.68
C HIS A 165 -28.61 4.83 -28.79
N ARG A 166 -27.27 4.73 -28.88
CA ARG A 166 -26.44 3.87 -28.02
C ARG A 166 -26.41 4.38 -26.57
N ALA A 167 -26.38 5.70 -26.38
CA ALA A 167 -26.48 6.31 -25.06
C ALA A 167 -27.82 5.96 -24.39
N ASN A 168 -28.93 5.99 -25.15
CA ASN A 168 -30.25 5.58 -24.65
C ASN A 168 -30.28 4.09 -24.27
N GLU A 169 -29.76 3.22 -25.12
CA GLU A 169 -29.70 1.78 -24.87
C GLU A 169 -28.92 1.43 -23.59
N ILE A 170 -27.76 2.10 -23.38
CA ILE A 170 -26.95 1.95 -22.15
C ILE A 170 -27.73 2.47 -20.93
N ALA A 171 -28.33 3.65 -21.02
CA ALA A 171 -29.08 4.24 -19.92
C ALA A 171 -30.29 3.38 -19.53
N GLU A 172 -31.06 2.89 -20.49
CA GLU A 172 -32.16 1.96 -20.24
C GLU A 172 -31.68 0.68 -19.55
N THR A 173 -30.58 0.12 -20.03
CA THR A 173 -29.96 -1.07 -19.45
C THR A 173 -29.56 -0.83 -17.98
N LEU A 174 -28.87 0.27 -17.68
CA LEU A 174 -28.45 0.61 -16.31
C LEU A 174 -29.63 0.95 -15.40
N ASN A 175 -30.65 1.64 -15.91
CA ASN A 175 -31.87 1.99 -15.17
C ASN A 175 -32.66 0.72 -14.81
N SER A 176 -32.68 -0.29 -15.65
CA SER A 176 -33.38 -1.57 -15.37
C SER A 176 -32.82 -2.29 -14.12
N VAL A 177 -31.60 -1.97 -13.71
CA VAL A 177 -30.91 -2.56 -12.55
C VAL A 177 -30.64 -1.56 -11.43
N LEU A 178 -31.37 -0.43 -11.44
CA LEU A 178 -31.35 0.62 -10.41
C LEU A 178 -30.02 1.42 -10.37
N LEU A 179 -29.30 1.50 -11.47
CA LEU A 179 -28.18 2.42 -11.63
C LEU A 179 -28.63 3.63 -12.46
N GLU A 180 -29.38 4.55 -11.82
CA GLU A 180 -30.00 5.69 -12.50
C GLU A 180 -28.99 6.43 -13.38
N THR A 181 -29.30 6.47 -14.70
CA THR A 181 -28.45 7.07 -15.72
C THR A 181 -29.33 7.88 -16.68
N LYS A 182 -28.98 9.14 -16.90
CA LYS A 182 -29.69 10.06 -17.78
C LYS A 182 -28.89 10.29 -19.05
N VAL A 183 -29.55 10.18 -20.19
CA VAL A 183 -28.99 10.60 -21.46
C VAL A 183 -29.13 12.13 -21.58
N VAL A 184 -28.06 12.78 -22.00
CA VAL A 184 -28.02 14.21 -22.26
C VAL A 184 -27.37 14.48 -23.61
N ASP A 185 -27.52 15.68 -24.14
CA ASP A 185 -26.83 16.10 -25.36
C ASP A 185 -25.35 16.41 -25.11
N SER A 186 -24.62 16.58 -26.24
CA SER A 186 -23.17 16.86 -26.25
C SER A 186 -22.76 18.14 -25.51
N PHE A 187 -23.62 19.14 -25.45
CA PHE A 187 -23.38 20.37 -24.70
C PHE A 187 -23.62 20.19 -23.20
N THR A 188 -24.71 19.53 -22.84
CA THR A 188 -25.08 19.29 -21.44
C THR A 188 -24.08 18.40 -20.72
N ILE A 189 -23.50 17.38 -21.41
CA ILE A 189 -22.49 16.51 -20.81
C ILE A 189 -21.23 17.31 -20.45
N LEU A 190 -20.83 18.29 -21.24
CA LEU A 190 -19.69 19.16 -20.92
C LEU A 190 -19.95 19.96 -19.65
N ARG A 191 -21.15 20.49 -19.45
CA ARG A 191 -21.53 21.14 -18.20
C ARG A 191 -21.43 20.17 -17.02
N CYS A 192 -21.91 18.94 -17.14
CA CYS A 192 -21.82 17.94 -16.08
C CYS A 192 -20.36 17.57 -15.76
N ILE A 193 -19.49 17.51 -16.77
CA ILE A 193 -18.03 17.28 -16.59
C ILE A 193 -17.40 18.42 -15.79
N TRP A 194 -17.68 19.68 -16.18
CA TRP A 194 -17.16 20.85 -15.48
C TRP A 194 -17.69 20.92 -14.04
N GLU A 195 -18.98 20.74 -13.83
CA GLU A 195 -19.60 20.69 -12.48
C GLU A 195 -18.89 19.69 -11.57
N LYS A 196 -18.76 18.45 -12.03
CA LYS A 196 -18.06 17.40 -11.28
C LYS A 196 -16.58 17.70 -11.06
N THR A 197 -15.92 18.27 -12.07
CA THR A 197 -14.49 18.61 -11.94
C THR A 197 -14.29 19.76 -10.98
N ILE A 198 -15.16 20.77 -10.96
CA ILE A 198 -15.12 21.88 -10.00
C ILE A 198 -15.26 21.35 -8.57
N LEU A 199 -16.23 20.46 -8.31
CA LEU A 199 -16.43 19.82 -7.02
C LEU A 199 -15.18 19.02 -6.58
N ASN A 200 -14.58 18.27 -7.49
CA ASN A 200 -13.37 17.50 -7.19
C ASN A 200 -12.15 18.41 -6.98
N ALA A 201 -11.92 19.38 -7.86
CA ALA A 201 -10.77 20.28 -7.82
C ALA A 201 -10.77 21.15 -6.55
N SER A 202 -11.96 21.60 -6.10
CA SER A 202 -12.08 22.50 -4.95
C SER A 202 -11.59 21.86 -3.64
N LEU A 203 -11.71 20.55 -3.50
CA LEU A 203 -11.47 19.89 -2.23
C LEU A 203 -10.36 18.83 -2.29
N SER A 204 -10.23 18.11 -3.41
CA SER A 204 -9.33 16.96 -3.48
C SER A 204 -7.86 17.31 -3.28
N ALA A 205 -7.40 18.40 -3.91
CA ALA A 205 -6.01 18.86 -3.79
C ALA A 205 -5.74 19.47 -2.40
N LEU A 206 -6.69 20.24 -1.85
CA LEU A 206 -6.62 20.76 -0.49
C LEU A 206 -6.51 19.64 0.54
N CYS A 207 -7.39 18.64 0.46
CA CYS A 207 -7.36 17.46 1.33
C CYS A 207 -6.06 16.66 1.19
N ALA A 208 -5.52 16.54 -0.02
CA ALA A 208 -4.28 15.84 -0.29
C ALA A 208 -3.07 16.52 0.36
N VAL A 209 -2.95 17.83 0.19
CA VAL A 209 -1.86 18.64 0.73
C VAL A 209 -1.98 18.79 2.25
N GLY A 210 -3.19 19.08 2.75
CA GLY A 210 -3.47 19.25 4.17
C GLY A 210 -3.58 17.92 4.94
N ARG A 211 -3.57 16.77 4.26
CA ARG A 211 -3.82 15.45 4.86
C ARG A 211 -5.12 15.39 5.68
N MET A 212 -6.16 16.05 5.18
CA MET A 212 -7.46 16.16 5.81
C MET A 212 -8.50 15.31 5.06
N THR A 213 -9.45 14.76 5.79
CA THR A 213 -10.69 14.22 5.20
C THR A 213 -11.59 15.35 4.72
N ILE A 214 -12.56 15.03 3.88
CA ILE A 214 -13.55 16.00 3.40
C ILE A 214 -14.26 16.68 4.57
N LYS A 215 -14.67 15.90 5.58
CA LYS A 215 -15.36 16.42 6.76
C LYS A 215 -14.48 17.40 7.55
N GLU A 216 -13.19 17.09 7.75
CA GLU A 216 -12.25 17.96 8.45
C GLU A 216 -12.07 19.28 7.69
N ALA A 217 -11.85 19.22 6.38
CA ALA A 217 -11.71 20.40 5.54
C ALA A 217 -12.98 21.27 5.53
N MET A 218 -14.17 20.67 5.52
CA MET A 218 -15.45 21.39 5.52
C MET A 218 -15.94 21.76 6.94
N SER A 219 -15.18 21.50 7.98
CA SER A 219 -15.51 21.89 9.37
C SER A 219 -14.72 23.11 9.85
N ASN A 220 -13.73 23.58 9.09
CA ASN A 220 -12.91 24.72 9.44
C ASN A 220 -13.25 25.92 8.53
N PRO A 221 -13.57 27.10 9.07
CA PRO A 221 -13.93 28.28 8.30
C PRO A 221 -12.87 28.69 7.27
N ASP A 222 -11.56 28.64 7.64
CA ASP A 222 -10.46 29.05 6.77
C ASP A 222 -10.33 28.12 5.53
N THR A 223 -10.53 26.82 5.71
CA THR A 223 -10.51 25.86 4.60
C THR A 223 -11.78 25.93 3.75
N ILE A 224 -12.94 26.26 4.34
CA ILE A 224 -14.18 26.51 3.58
C ILE A 224 -13.99 27.74 2.68
N GLU A 225 -13.37 28.80 3.17
CA GLU A 225 -13.04 29.99 2.37
C GLU A 225 -12.15 29.64 1.17
N LEU A 226 -11.08 28.82 1.39
CA LEU A 226 -10.24 28.34 0.30
C LEU A 226 -11.01 27.53 -0.74
N VAL A 227 -11.90 26.62 -0.28
CA VAL A 227 -12.77 25.83 -1.16
C VAL A 227 -13.68 26.74 -2.00
N GLU A 228 -14.29 27.75 -1.39
CA GLU A 228 -15.12 28.72 -2.09
C GLU A 228 -14.34 29.49 -3.16
N GLN A 229 -13.17 29.99 -2.83
CA GLN A 229 -12.28 30.71 -3.76
C GLN A 229 -11.84 29.85 -4.95
N ILE A 230 -11.50 28.57 -4.69
CA ILE A 230 -11.13 27.62 -5.76
C ILE A 230 -12.32 27.39 -6.71
N ILE A 231 -13.54 27.27 -6.17
CA ILE A 231 -14.77 27.14 -6.95
C ILE A 231 -15.01 28.41 -7.78
N MET A 232 -14.85 29.60 -7.20
CA MET A 232 -15.04 30.88 -7.87
C MET A 232 -14.10 31.02 -9.09
N GLU A 233 -12.80 30.76 -8.93
CA GLU A 233 -11.85 30.76 -10.03
C GLU A 233 -12.27 29.80 -11.17
N ALA A 234 -12.72 28.60 -10.81
CA ALA A 234 -13.11 27.59 -11.79
C ALA A 234 -14.43 27.94 -12.51
N VAL A 235 -15.40 28.53 -11.81
CA VAL A 235 -16.67 29.01 -12.40
C VAL A 235 -16.41 30.16 -13.36
N GLU A 236 -15.54 31.10 -13.01
CA GLU A 236 -15.15 32.22 -13.89
C GLU A 236 -14.55 31.69 -15.20
N VAL A 237 -13.60 30.77 -15.12
CA VAL A 237 -12.98 30.11 -16.28
C VAL A 237 -14.02 29.34 -17.11
N ALA A 238 -14.90 28.57 -16.48
CA ALA A 238 -15.94 27.81 -17.16
C ALA A 238 -16.90 28.72 -17.94
N SER A 239 -17.22 29.91 -17.41
CA SER A 239 -18.09 30.88 -18.08
C SER A 239 -17.52 31.37 -19.41
N LEU A 240 -16.19 31.52 -19.51
CA LEU A 240 -15.48 31.89 -20.73
C LEU A 240 -15.42 30.77 -21.76
N GLU A 241 -15.50 29.51 -21.32
CA GLU A 241 -15.70 28.34 -22.19
C GLU A 241 -17.18 28.11 -22.51
N LYS A 242 -18.05 29.08 -22.25
CA LYS A 242 -19.50 29.08 -22.50
C LYS A 242 -20.26 28.08 -21.61
N ILE A 243 -19.63 27.54 -20.58
CA ILE A 243 -20.28 26.68 -19.59
C ILE A 243 -20.89 27.56 -18.50
N LYS A 244 -22.19 27.71 -18.51
CA LYS A 244 -22.93 28.54 -17.57
C LYS A 244 -23.56 27.69 -16.46
N PHE A 245 -23.40 28.16 -15.23
CA PHE A 245 -24.04 27.63 -14.05
C PHE A 245 -25.12 28.63 -13.54
N GLU A 246 -26.00 28.14 -12.67
CA GLU A 246 -26.99 28.97 -12.01
C GLU A 246 -26.34 29.91 -10.99
N ASP A 247 -26.96 31.05 -10.69
CA ASP A 247 -26.40 32.07 -9.79
C ASP A 247 -26.10 31.54 -8.38
N ASP A 248 -26.79 30.50 -7.93
CA ASP A 248 -26.59 29.88 -6.62
C ASP A 248 -25.65 28.65 -6.65
N PHE A 249 -24.99 28.39 -7.80
CA PHE A 249 -24.17 27.20 -8.00
C PHE A 249 -23.07 27.03 -6.93
N ILE A 250 -22.33 28.10 -6.60
CA ILE A 250 -21.28 28.07 -5.57
C ILE A 250 -21.87 27.62 -4.23
N ARG A 251 -23.02 28.19 -3.82
CA ARG A 251 -23.70 27.79 -2.58
C ARG A 251 -24.19 26.34 -2.63
N LYS A 252 -24.62 25.86 -3.79
CA LYS A 252 -25.00 24.45 -4.00
C LYS A 252 -23.78 23.54 -3.82
N CYS A 253 -22.63 23.89 -4.39
CA CYS A 253 -21.38 23.18 -4.22
C CYS A 253 -20.97 23.07 -2.74
N LEU A 254 -20.93 24.19 -2.02
CA LEU A 254 -20.56 24.21 -0.60
C LEU A 254 -21.53 23.37 0.25
N ARG A 255 -22.85 23.47 0.00
CA ARG A 255 -23.85 22.62 0.70
C ARG A 255 -23.67 21.12 0.40
N TYR A 256 -23.32 20.78 -0.83
CA TYR A 256 -23.06 19.41 -1.25
C TYR A 256 -21.83 18.85 -0.55
N LEU A 257 -20.71 19.60 -0.58
CA LEU A 257 -19.43 19.21 0.02
C LEU A 257 -19.53 19.09 1.56
N ASN A 258 -20.32 19.97 2.19
CA ASN A 258 -20.54 19.91 3.65
C ASN A 258 -21.32 18.65 4.10
N LYS A 259 -22.09 18.03 3.20
CA LYS A 259 -22.79 16.76 3.47
C LYS A 259 -21.91 15.52 3.22
N ALA A 260 -20.73 15.70 2.62
CA ALA A 260 -19.84 14.61 2.32
C ALA A 260 -19.26 13.98 3.60
N GLY A 261 -18.98 12.68 3.52
CA GLY A 261 -18.59 11.88 4.68
C GLY A 261 -17.15 12.09 5.14
N ASN A 262 -16.81 11.43 6.24
CA ASN A 262 -15.46 11.46 6.82
C ASN A 262 -14.52 10.48 6.07
N HIS A 263 -14.10 10.85 4.87
CA HIS A 263 -13.18 10.07 4.04
C HIS A 263 -12.27 10.97 3.22
N PHE A 264 -11.16 10.42 2.72
CA PHE A 264 -10.26 11.12 1.80
C PHE A 264 -10.82 11.06 0.37
N PRO A 265 -10.77 12.17 -0.41
CA PRO A 265 -11.05 12.13 -1.84
C PRO A 265 -10.06 11.22 -2.58
N SER A 266 -10.46 10.71 -3.76
CA SER A 266 -9.64 9.77 -4.54
C SER A 266 -8.23 10.29 -4.87
N LEU A 267 -8.08 11.57 -5.24
CA LEU A 267 -6.79 12.20 -5.50
C LEU A 267 -5.92 12.22 -4.25
N ALA A 268 -6.48 12.52 -3.07
CA ALA A 268 -5.75 12.49 -1.81
C ALA A 268 -5.31 11.06 -1.47
N VAL A 269 -6.17 10.06 -1.68
CA VAL A 269 -5.81 8.65 -1.52
C VAL A 269 -4.67 8.27 -2.46
N ASP A 270 -4.68 8.72 -3.71
CA ASP A 270 -3.60 8.44 -4.66
C ASP A 270 -2.29 9.09 -4.22
N LEU A 271 -2.29 10.38 -3.86
CA LEU A 271 -1.09 11.09 -3.41
C LEU A 271 -0.51 10.48 -2.13
N LEU A 272 -1.35 10.19 -1.13
CA LEU A 272 -0.94 9.57 0.13
C LEU A 272 -0.37 8.15 -0.05
N ASN A 273 -0.78 7.46 -1.13
CA ASN A 273 -0.26 6.15 -1.50
C ASN A 273 0.83 6.23 -2.59
N ASN A 274 1.41 7.40 -2.86
CA ASN A 274 2.42 7.65 -3.89
C ASN A 274 2.04 7.11 -5.28
N ARG A 275 0.76 7.19 -5.63
CA ARG A 275 0.27 6.84 -6.95
C ARG A 275 0.19 8.10 -7.82
N PRO A 276 0.33 7.96 -9.15
CA PRO A 276 0.07 9.06 -10.06
C PRO A 276 -1.32 9.65 -9.83
N THR A 277 -1.40 10.97 -9.74
CA THR A 277 -2.66 11.69 -9.52
C THR A 277 -3.23 12.23 -10.83
N GLU A 278 -4.53 12.51 -10.85
CA GLU A 278 -5.23 13.11 -11.99
C GLU A 278 -5.29 14.65 -11.88
N ILE A 279 -4.38 15.26 -11.12
CA ILE A 279 -4.36 16.71 -10.85
C ILE A 279 -4.33 17.56 -12.13
N ASP A 280 -3.62 17.11 -13.17
CA ASP A 280 -3.51 17.79 -14.46
C ASP A 280 -4.85 17.90 -15.20
N PHE A 281 -5.73 16.94 -14.99
CA PHE A 281 -7.06 16.88 -15.62
C PHE A 281 -8.16 17.54 -14.76
N MET A 282 -7.82 18.03 -13.57
CA MET A 282 -8.70 18.76 -12.65
C MET A 282 -8.24 20.22 -12.51
N ASN A 283 -7.56 20.56 -11.40
CA ASN A 283 -7.02 21.91 -11.19
C ASN A 283 -6.07 22.35 -12.32
N GLY A 284 -5.27 21.43 -12.87
CA GLY A 284 -4.38 21.71 -14.00
C GLY A 284 -5.13 22.19 -15.25
N LYS A 285 -6.29 21.57 -15.57
CA LYS A 285 -7.13 22.02 -16.70
C LYS A 285 -7.79 23.38 -16.43
N ILE A 286 -8.25 23.63 -15.22
CA ILE A 286 -8.77 24.96 -14.84
C ILE A 286 -7.68 26.03 -15.06
N VAL A 287 -6.44 25.75 -14.67
CA VAL A 287 -5.29 26.66 -14.90
C VAL A 287 -4.99 26.81 -16.39
N GLU A 288 -5.01 25.74 -17.18
CA GLU A 288 -4.78 25.77 -18.63
C GLU A 288 -5.78 26.67 -19.33
N TYR A 289 -7.07 26.50 -19.03
CA TYR A 289 -8.14 27.31 -19.57
C TYR A 289 -8.11 28.76 -19.04
N GLY A 290 -7.74 28.96 -17.76
CA GLY A 290 -7.53 30.30 -17.21
C GLY A 290 -6.44 31.04 -17.97
N ARG A 291 -5.30 30.42 -18.28
CA ARG A 291 -4.23 30.99 -19.10
C ARG A 291 -4.68 31.31 -20.52
N LYS A 292 -5.47 30.43 -21.14
CA LYS A 292 -6.07 30.66 -22.48
C LYS A 292 -6.89 31.92 -22.52
N HIS A 293 -7.58 32.28 -21.44
CA HIS A 293 -8.46 33.43 -21.31
C HIS A 293 -7.84 34.61 -20.54
N TYR A 294 -6.55 34.54 -20.19
CA TYR A 294 -5.84 35.54 -19.40
C TYR A 294 -6.44 35.78 -18.01
N ILE A 295 -7.11 34.76 -17.45
CA ILE A 295 -7.66 34.76 -16.09
C ILE A 295 -6.65 34.15 -15.12
N ARG A 296 -6.45 34.82 -13.99
CA ARG A 296 -5.61 34.29 -12.91
C ARG A 296 -6.38 33.29 -12.08
N THR A 297 -5.85 32.07 -11.99
CA THR A 297 -6.37 30.97 -11.19
C THR A 297 -5.35 30.59 -10.13
N SER A 298 -5.07 31.54 -9.22
CA SER A 298 -3.93 31.46 -8.31
C SER A 298 -4.01 30.27 -7.34
N LEU A 299 -5.18 29.97 -6.79
CA LEU A 299 -5.37 28.85 -5.89
C LEU A 299 -5.34 27.51 -6.64
N ASN A 300 -6.05 27.41 -7.76
CA ASN A 300 -5.97 26.20 -8.58
C ASN A 300 -4.53 25.91 -9.02
N LEU A 301 -3.76 26.93 -9.43
CA LEU A 301 -2.34 26.81 -9.80
C LEU A 301 -1.50 26.36 -8.60
N THR A 302 -1.71 26.98 -7.44
CA THR A 302 -0.97 26.66 -6.22
C THR A 302 -1.17 25.19 -5.84
N PHE A 303 -2.41 24.74 -5.72
CA PHE A 303 -2.71 23.36 -5.36
C PHE A 303 -2.26 22.37 -6.43
N ALA A 304 -2.41 22.68 -7.72
CA ALA A 304 -1.90 21.85 -8.80
C ALA A 304 -0.38 21.65 -8.70
N ASN A 305 0.37 22.74 -8.50
CA ASN A 305 1.82 22.70 -8.40
C ASN A 305 2.29 22.00 -7.11
N MET A 306 1.61 22.20 -5.98
CA MET A 306 1.94 21.49 -4.73
C MET A 306 1.75 19.98 -4.88
N VAL A 307 0.62 19.53 -5.44
CA VAL A 307 0.37 18.11 -5.67
C VAL A 307 1.39 17.52 -6.64
N LYS A 308 1.73 18.23 -7.73
CA LYS A 308 2.79 17.80 -8.67
C LYS A 308 4.14 17.68 -7.98
N ALA A 309 4.54 18.72 -7.24
CA ALA A 309 5.81 18.70 -6.49
C ALA A 309 5.88 17.56 -5.47
N MET A 310 4.78 17.29 -4.78
CA MET A 310 4.68 16.15 -3.84
C MET A 310 4.74 14.81 -4.59
N THR A 311 4.09 14.69 -5.75
CA THR A 311 4.16 13.49 -6.61
C THR A 311 5.58 13.30 -7.15
N ASP A 312 6.24 14.37 -7.64
CA ASP A 312 7.62 14.33 -8.14
C ASP A 312 8.63 14.01 -7.04
N LYS A 313 8.43 14.56 -5.83
CA LYS A 313 9.25 14.21 -4.66
C LYS A 313 9.09 12.73 -4.34
N SER A 314 7.87 12.23 -4.36
CA SER A 314 7.57 10.82 -4.16
C SER A 314 8.20 9.95 -5.25
N ASN A 315 8.07 10.32 -6.53
CA ASN A 315 8.69 9.61 -7.65
C ASN A 315 10.23 9.68 -7.60
N LYS A 316 10.81 10.83 -7.23
CA LYS A 316 12.27 10.95 -7.04
C LYS A 316 12.76 10.13 -5.86
N MET A 317 12.03 10.09 -4.77
CA MET A 317 12.31 9.18 -3.65
C MET A 317 12.17 7.72 -4.08
N THR A 318 11.18 7.37 -4.90
CA THR A 318 10.99 6.04 -5.47
C THR A 318 12.10 5.69 -6.47
N VAL A 319 12.49 6.61 -7.36
CA VAL A 319 13.61 6.42 -8.30
C VAL A 319 14.96 6.42 -7.56
N GLN A 320 15.11 7.20 -6.50
CA GLN A 320 16.31 7.21 -5.68
C GLN A 320 16.38 5.97 -4.79
N SER A 321 15.27 5.48 -4.25
CA SER A 321 15.18 4.19 -3.58
C SER A 321 15.31 3.01 -4.56
N ALA A 322 14.79 3.10 -5.78
CA ALA A 322 15.03 2.12 -6.84
C ALA A 322 16.50 2.14 -7.32
N LYS A 323 17.12 3.32 -7.48
CA LYS A 323 18.55 3.45 -7.74
C LYS A 323 19.38 2.98 -6.53
N THR A 324 18.94 3.21 -5.32
CA THR A 324 19.55 2.71 -4.09
C THR A 324 19.30 1.20 -3.94
N ALA A 325 18.14 0.68 -4.33
CA ALA A 325 17.86 -0.75 -4.38
C ALA A 325 18.62 -1.46 -5.52
N VAL A 326 18.79 -0.82 -6.68
CA VAL A 326 19.67 -1.28 -7.76
C VAL A 326 21.14 -1.13 -7.38
N SER A 327 21.54 -0.07 -6.66
CA SER A 327 22.90 0.03 -6.09
C SER A 327 23.08 -0.90 -4.91
N GLN A 328 22.07 -1.16 -4.09
CA GLN A 328 22.08 -2.16 -3.03
C GLN A 328 22.00 -3.59 -3.57
N SER A 329 21.31 -3.84 -4.68
CA SER A 329 21.40 -5.08 -5.45
C SER A 329 22.77 -5.25 -6.11
N ASN A 330 23.41 -4.19 -6.59
CA ASN A 330 24.78 -4.19 -7.07
C ASN A 330 25.80 -4.23 -5.92
N MET A 331 25.52 -3.57 -4.79
CA MET A 331 26.28 -3.74 -3.54
C MET A 331 26.04 -5.12 -2.92
N ALA A 332 24.84 -5.69 -3.00
CA ALA A 332 24.58 -7.06 -2.60
C ALA A 332 25.34 -8.05 -3.52
N LYS A 333 25.43 -7.78 -4.82
CA LYS A 333 26.31 -8.55 -5.74
C LYS A 333 27.79 -8.36 -5.42
N GLU A 334 28.24 -7.16 -5.05
CA GLU A 334 29.61 -6.91 -4.57
C GLU A 334 29.87 -7.53 -3.19
N PHE A 335 28.89 -7.55 -2.27
CA PHE A 335 29.01 -8.23 -0.98
C PHE A 335 29.00 -9.76 -1.12
N ILE A 336 28.18 -10.30 -2.03
CA ILE A 336 28.11 -11.74 -2.32
C ILE A 336 29.43 -12.19 -2.98
N SER A 337 30.08 -11.35 -3.79
CA SER A 337 31.38 -11.68 -4.40
C SER A 337 32.54 -11.74 -3.41
N ASN A 338 32.37 -11.30 -2.16
CA ASN A 338 33.42 -11.22 -1.13
C ASN A 338 33.26 -12.18 0.06
N THR A 339 32.27 -13.04 0.09
CA THR A 339 32.05 -13.99 1.20
C THR A 339 32.11 -15.44 0.71
N GLY A 340 33.27 -16.05 0.87
CA GLY A 340 33.46 -17.49 1.08
C GLY A 340 33.30 -18.43 -0.11
N ASP A 341 34.06 -19.50 -0.05
CA ASP A 341 34.06 -20.63 -0.97
C ASP A 341 32.65 -21.18 -1.26
N HIS A 342 32.14 -21.02 -2.48
CA HIS A 342 30.82 -21.50 -2.95
C HIS A 342 30.85 -23.03 -3.24
N ASN A 343 31.51 -23.83 -2.40
CA ASN A 343 31.61 -25.28 -2.57
C ASN A 343 30.58 -26.09 -1.77
N SER A 344 29.52 -25.42 -1.24
CA SER A 344 28.46 -26.10 -0.51
C SER A 344 27.47 -26.78 -1.46
N ARG A 345 26.99 -27.97 -1.08
CA ARG A 345 26.06 -28.78 -1.89
C ARG A 345 24.62 -28.35 -1.75
N TYR A 346 24.27 -27.76 -0.60
CA TYR A 346 22.89 -27.41 -0.25
C TYR A 346 22.83 -26.00 0.36
N TYR A 347 21.81 -25.23 -0.06
CA TYR A 347 21.57 -23.88 0.43
C TYR A 347 20.14 -23.74 0.96
N PHE A 348 19.99 -23.01 2.07
CA PHE A 348 18.72 -22.82 2.74
C PHE A 348 18.49 -21.33 3.04
N LEU A 349 17.28 -20.86 2.75
CA LEU A 349 16.90 -19.46 2.96
C LEU A 349 15.87 -19.35 4.07
N GLY A 350 16.16 -18.51 5.06
CA GLY A 350 15.24 -18.09 6.10
C GLY A 350 14.84 -16.64 5.91
N ILE A 351 13.53 -16.39 5.95
CA ILE A 351 12.95 -15.05 5.76
C ILE A 351 12.08 -14.72 6.95
N ASP A 352 12.40 -13.61 7.65
CA ASP A 352 11.58 -13.03 8.71
C ASP A 352 10.87 -11.78 8.20
N LEU A 353 9.58 -11.89 7.87
CA LEU A 353 8.75 -10.77 7.43
C LEU A 353 8.16 -10.03 8.64
N GLY A 354 9.02 -9.32 9.37
CA GLY A 354 8.61 -8.51 10.52
C GLY A 354 7.81 -7.26 10.13
N SER A 355 7.18 -6.60 11.09
CA SER A 355 6.35 -5.40 10.87
C SER A 355 7.16 -4.21 10.35
N ALA A 356 8.33 -3.93 10.92
CA ALA A 356 9.20 -2.82 10.54
C ALA A 356 10.23 -3.20 9.46
N PHE A 357 10.88 -4.37 9.59
CA PHE A 357 11.92 -4.84 8.69
C PHE A 357 11.73 -6.32 8.33
N THR A 358 11.94 -6.64 7.06
CA THR A 358 12.10 -8.01 6.58
C THR A 358 13.59 -8.37 6.55
N LYS A 359 13.97 -9.50 7.15
CA LYS A 359 15.35 -9.97 7.23
C LYS A 359 15.49 -11.29 6.52
N PHE A 360 16.64 -11.47 5.91
CA PHE A 360 17.01 -12.64 5.12
C PHE A 360 18.30 -13.24 5.69
N THR A 361 18.35 -14.55 5.78
CA THR A 361 19.58 -15.29 6.14
C THR A 361 19.72 -16.50 5.23
N VAL A 362 20.86 -16.62 4.56
CA VAL A 362 21.24 -17.78 3.76
C VAL A 362 22.27 -18.58 4.55
N ILE A 363 22.04 -19.88 4.66
CA ILE A 363 22.98 -20.82 5.28
C ILE A 363 23.27 -21.99 4.34
N ASP A 364 24.43 -22.65 4.57
CA ASP A 364 24.79 -23.92 3.94
C ASP A 364 24.32 -25.13 4.79
N GLU A 365 24.68 -26.34 4.33
CA GLU A 365 24.42 -27.59 5.07
C GLU A 365 25.15 -27.68 6.42
N ASN A 366 26.23 -26.92 6.61
CA ASN A 366 27.00 -26.86 7.85
C ASN A 366 26.52 -25.76 8.79
N GLU A 367 25.42 -25.06 8.44
CA GLU A 367 24.84 -23.92 9.17
C GLU A 367 25.72 -22.66 9.17
N SER A 368 26.72 -22.61 8.26
CA SER A 368 27.54 -21.41 8.05
C SER A 368 26.66 -20.33 7.43
N ILE A 369 26.72 -19.14 7.99
CA ILE A 369 25.97 -17.99 7.46
C ILE A 369 26.72 -17.45 6.26
N LEU A 370 26.12 -17.57 5.08
CA LEU A 370 26.69 -17.10 3.82
C LEU A 370 26.26 -15.68 3.48
N PHE A 371 25.04 -15.30 3.86
CA PHE A 371 24.49 -13.98 3.58
C PHE A 371 23.44 -13.57 4.60
N GLN A 372 23.43 -12.28 4.98
CA GLN A 372 22.39 -11.67 5.80
C GLN A 372 22.08 -10.26 5.31
N THR A 373 20.80 -9.92 5.20
CA THR A 373 20.37 -8.56 4.90
C THR A 373 19.01 -8.23 5.52
N ALA A 374 18.76 -6.93 5.73
CA ALA A 374 17.49 -6.43 6.25
C ALA A 374 16.95 -5.29 5.39
N LEU A 375 15.67 -5.34 5.09
CA LEU A 375 14.94 -4.31 4.32
C LEU A 375 13.76 -3.80 5.11
N LYS A 376 13.38 -2.53 4.94
CA LYS A 376 12.12 -2.00 5.48
C LYS A 376 10.93 -2.76 4.88
N THR A 377 10.12 -3.41 5.72
CA THR A 377 8.91 -4.17 5.30
C THR A 377 7.85 -3.25 4.68
N LEU A 378 7.60 -2.11 5.29
CA LEU A 378 6.71 -1.06 4.78
C LEU A 378 7.44 -0.09 3.85
N ASN A 379 8.42 -0.56 3.12
CA ASN A 379 8.83 0.16 1.94
C ASN A 379 7.65 0.07 0.96
N ARG A 380 7.08 1.21 0.58
CA ARG A 380 5.92 1.33 -0.31
C ARG A 380 6.13 0.66 -1.69
N ASP A 381 7.35 0.30 -1.99
CA ASP A 381 7.74 -0.59 -3.08
C ASP A 381 7.52 -2.04 -2.66
N ARG A 382 6.35 -2.59 -2.93
CA ARG A 382 6.04 -4.04 -2.85
C ARG A 382 7.03 -4.92 -3.65
N VAL A 383 7.93 -4.28 -4.34
CA VAL A 383 8.97 -4.80 -5.21
C VAL A 383 10.17 -5.33 -4.39
N SER A 384 10.44 -4.82 -3.16
CA SER A 384 11.71 -5.07 -2.48
C SER A 384 11.90 -6.51 -2.00
N VAL A 385 10.91 -7.12 -1.32
CA VAL A 385 11.05 -8.49 -0.79
C VAL A 385 11.19 -9.50 -1.92
N ARG A 386 10.35 -9.40 -2.95
CA ARG A 386 10.39 -10.29 -4.11
C ARG A 386 11.68 -10.14 -4.90
N HIS A 387 12.16 -8.92 -5.12
CA HIS A 387 13.43 -8.69 -5.83
C HIS A 387 14.63 -9.26 -5.09
N VAL A 388 14.66 -9.19 -3.74
CA VAL A 388 15.73 -9.82 -2.98
C VAL A 388 15.66 -11.33 -3.08
N VAL A 389 14.48 -11.93 -3.00
CA VAL A 389 14.31 -13.37 -3.20
C VAL A 389 14.75 -13.80 -4.59
N GLU A 390 14.36 -13.06 -5.64
CA GLU A 390 14.78 -13.32 -7.03
C GLU A 390 16.31 -13.14 -7.21
N ALA A 391 16.89 -12.10 -6.64
CA ALA A 391 18.33 -11.89 -6.66
C ALA A 391 19.08 -13.02 -5.93
N LEU A 392 18.62 -13.44 -4.76
CA LEU A 392 19.21 -14.55 -4.03
C LEU A 392 19.04 -15.89 -4.79
N LYS A 393 17.91 -16.12 -5.45
CA LYS A 393 17.69 -17.29 -6.32
C LYS A 393 18.61 -17.30 -7.55
N SER A 394 19.10 -16.15 -8.01
CA SER A 394 20.09 -16.09 -9.09
C SER A 394 21.50 -16.47 -8.66
N GLU A 395 21.81 -16.34 -7.37
CA GLU A 395 23.13 -16.63 -6.78
C GLU A 395 23.16 -18.02 -6.11
N TYR A 396 22.03 -18.45 -5.50
CA TYR A 396 21.94 -19.69 -4.75
C TYR A 396 20.79 -20.55 -5.27
N THR A 397 21.05 -21.83 -5.53
CA THR A 397 19.99 -22.81 -5.79
C THR A 397 19.47 -23.33 -4.46
N PHE A 398 18.41 -22.70 -3.93
CA PHE A 398 17.85 -23.10 -2.63
C PHE A 398 17.17 -24.45 -2.69
N ASN A 399 17.51 -25.31 -1.74
CA ASN A 399 16.89 -26.62 -1.55
C ASN A 399 15.57 -26.49 -0.77
N ASN A 400 15.48 -25.49 0.10
CA ASN A 400 14.26 -25.20 0.85
C ASN A 400 14.25 -23.74 1.33
N ILE A 401 13.06 -23.12 1.42
CA ILE A 401 12.85 -21.74 1.88
C ILE A 401 11.84 -21.77 3.02
N CYS A 402 12.17 -21.17 4.16
CA CYS A 402 11.24 -21.05 5.27
C CYS A 402 10.92 -19.59 5.55
N ALA A 403 9.63 -19.27 5.70
CA ALA A 403 9.14 -17.96 6.07
C ALA A 403 8.61 -17.92 7.50
N THR A 404 8.88 -16.80 8.17
CA THR A 404 8.34 -16.46 9.48
C THR A 404 7.98 -14.97 9.52
N GLY A 405 7.56 -14.46 10.68
CA GLY A 405 7.15 -13.07 10.82
C GLY A 405 5.67 -12.84 10.60
N TYR A 406 5.24 -11.60 10.76
CA TYR A 406 3.85 -11.19 10.62
C TYR A 406 3.30 -11.45 9.22
N GLY A 407 4.13 -11.20 8.20
CA GLY A 407 3.79 -11.37 6.77
C GLY A 407 3.98 -12.78 6.22
N ARG A 408 4.38 -13.78 7.01
CA ARG A 408 4.80 -15.13 6.57
C ARG A 408 3.85 -15.86 5.63
N LYS A 409 2.53 -15.63 5.75
CA LYS A 409 1.51 -16.27 4.91
C LYS A 409 1.39 -15.67 3.50
N HIS A 410 2.02 -14.53 3.26
CA HIS A 410 1.93 -13.81 1.98
C HIS A 410 3.12 -14.05 1.05
N LEU A 411 4.09 -14.88 1.46
CA LEU A 411 5.24 -15.26 0.65
C LEU A 411 4.95 -16.58 -0.09
N ALA A 412 4.63 -16.47 -1.38
CA ALA A 412 4.29 -17.63 -2.21
C ALA A 412 5.50 -18.58 -2.46
N ASP A 413 6.72 -18.07 -2.31
CA ASP A 413 7.97 -18.82 -2.55
C ASP A 413 8.45 -19.64 -1.34
N ALA A 414 7.73 -19.62 -0.22
CA ALA A 414 8.13 -20.35 0.98
C ALA A 414 7.63 -21.79 0.94
N ASP A 415 8.55 -22.76 1.06
CA ASP A 415 8.22 -24.18 1.18
C ASP A 415 7.66 -24.52 2.56
N ILE A 416 8.02 -23.72 3.57
CA ILE A 416 7.63 -23.94 4.97
C ILE A 416 7.32 -22.59 5.61
N VAL A 417 6.35 -22.62 6.53
CA VAL A 417 5.99 -21.48 7.36
C VAL A 417 6.10 -21.87 8.84
N LYS A 418 6.81 -21.05 9.62
CA LYS A 418 6.96 -21.22 11.08
C LYS A 418 6.60 -19.93 11.81
N THR A 419 6.31 -20.03 13.11
CA THR A 419 6.08 -18.87 13.96
C THR A 419 7.41 -18.23 14.36
N GLU A 420 7.43 -16.91 14.62
CA GLU A 420 8.61 -16.20 15.12
C GLU A 420 9.13 -16.81 16.42
N LEU A 421 8.24 -17.21 17.33
CA LEU A 421 8.59 -17.85 18.59
C LEU A 421 9.41 -19.14 18.36
N ASN A 422 8.95 -19.98 17.45
CA ASN A 422 9.66 -21.23 17.12
C ASN A 422 11.03 -20.93 16.49
N CYS A 423 11.11 -19.95 15.59
CA CYS A 423 12.37 -19.58 14.96
C CYS A 423 13.36 -18.97 15.97
N SER A 424 12.89 -18.13 16.90
CA SER A 424 13.70 -17.58 17.98
C SER A 424 14.29 -18.71 18.86
N VAL A 425 13.44 -19.67 19.26
CA VAL A 425 13.88 -20.81 20.07
C VAL A 425 14.85 -21.69 19.30
N MET A 426 14.59 -21.99 18.04
CA MET A 426 15.49 -22.79 17.20
C MET A 426 16.89 -22.18 17.13
N ALA A 427 16.99 -20.87 16.81
CA ALA A 427 18.26 -20.19 16.69
C ALA A 427 19.04 -20.12 18.01
N VAL A 428 18.36 -19.71 19.10
CA VAL A 428 19.00 -19.57 20.41
C VAL A 428 19.41 -20.92 20.97
N SER A 429 18.56 -21.94 20.84
CA SER A 429 18.84 -23.29 21.35
C SER A 429 19.97 -24.01 20.61
N ARG A 430 20.23 -23.61 19.37
CA ARG A 430 21.36 -24.14 18.58
C ARG A 430 22.69 -23.78 19.22
N ALA A 431 22.83 -22.53 19.69
CA ALA A 431 24.04 -22.06 20.36
C ALA A 431 24.03 -22.35 21.89
N PHE A 432 22.87 -22.33 22.51
CA PHE A 432 22.70 -22.41 23.96
C PHE A 432 21.57 -23.38 24.32
N PRO A 433 21.85 -24.67 24.40
CA PRO A 433 20.85 -25.68 24.79
C PRO A 433 20.46 -25.59 26.27
N GLY A 434 19.29 -26.10 26.62
CA GLY A 434 18.79 -26.18 28.00
C GLY A 434 17.78 -25.07 28.33
N GLU A 435 17.44 -24.99 29.62
CA GLU A 435 16.45 -24.03 30.13
C GLU A 435 16.92 -22.59 29.98
N LYS A 436 16.03 -21.68 29.52
CA LYS A 436 16.36 -20.29 29.24
C LYS A 436 15.13 -19.40 29.09
N ASN A 437 15.35 -18.10 29.28
CA ASN A 437 14.45 -17.06 28.81
C ASN A 437 15.01 -16.42 27.54
N ILE A 438 14.17 -16.15 26.55
CA ILE A 438 14.51 -15.39 25.34
C ILE A 438 13.66 -14.13 25.34
N ILE A 439 14.28 -12.95 25.24
CA ILE A 439 13.60 -11.68 25.13
C ILE A 439 13.87 -11.15 23.71
N ASP A 440 12.84 -11.10 22.89
CA ASP A 440 12.89 -10.51 21.56
C ASP A 440 12.26 -9.11 21.60
N ILE A 441 13.07 -8.07 21.30
CA ILE A 441 12.63 -6.69 21.29
C ILE A 441 12.56 -6.22 19.84
N GLY A 442 11.35 -6.27 19.31
CA GLY A 442 11.01 -5.94 17.92
C GLY A 442 10.71 -4.46 17.71
N GLY A 443 10.33 -4.14 16.46
CA GLY A 443 9.88 -2.81 16.07
C GLY A 443 8.57 -2.38 16.71
N GLU A 444 7.63 -3.29 16.86
CA GLU A 444 6.26 -3.01 17.35
C GLU A 444 5.84 -3.89 18.53
N ASP A 445 6.57 -4.93 18.84
CA ASP A 445 6.25 -5.87 19.91
C ASP A 445 7.48 -6.27 20.75
N ILE A 446 7.21 -6.82 21.93
CA ILE A 446 8.21 -7.46 22.79
C ILE A 446 7.69 -8.86 23.11
N LYS A 447 8.53 -9.86 22.90
CA LYS A 447 8.22 -11.26 23.21
C LYS A 447 9.16 -11.77 24.30
N VAL A 448 8.62 -12.45 25.31
CA VAL A 448 9.38 -13.19 26.30
C VAL A 448 9.00 -14.66 26.17
N ILE A 449 9.98 -15.51 25.91
CA ILE A 449 9.77 -16.93 25.69
C ILE A 449 10.54 -17.69 26.77
N LYS A 450 9.86 -18.53 27.55
CA LYS A 450 10.50 -19.44 28.49
C LYS A 450 10.61 -20.82 27.84
N CYS A 451 11.81 -21.38 27.80
CA CYS A 451 12.11 -22.70 27.31
C CYS A 451 12.50 -23.63 28.46
N ASN A 452 12.04 -24.87 28.38
CA ASN A 452 12.46 -25.94 29.31
C ASN A 452 13.82 -26.55 28.93
N SER A 453 14.28 -27.56 29.70
CA SER A 453 15.53 -28.30 29.47
C SER A 453 15.62 -28.96 28.09
N ASP A 454 14.49 -29.33 27.49
CA ASP A 454 14.41 -29.94 26.15
C ASP A 454 14.36 -28.91 25.00
N ASN A 455 14.58 -27.65 25.29
CA ASN A 455 14.46 -26.54 24.34
C ASN A 455 13.04 -26.34 23.76
N LYS A 456 12.01 -26.82 24.44
CA LYS A 456 10.61 -26.62 24.07
C LYS A 456 10.06 -25.37 24.76
N ILE A 457 9.16 -24.67 24.08
CA ILE A 457 8.46 -23.52 24.65
C ILE A 457 7.57 -24.02 25.79
N GLU A 458 7.84 -23.60 27.01
CA GLU A 458 7.02 -23.87 28.19
C GLU A 458 5.90 -22.82 28.29
N SER A 459 6.26 -21.55 28.14
CA SER A 459 5.34 -20.44 28.14
C SER A 459 5.90 -19.26 27.34
N PHE A 460 5.02 -18.38 26.92
CA PHE A 460 5.45 -17.12 26.32
C PHE A 460 4.51 -15.98 26.71
N TYR A 461 5.06 -14.77 26.67
CA TYR A 461 4.32 -13.52 26.81
C TYR A 461 4.65 -12.63 25.60
N MET A 462 3.64 -11.99 25.04
CA MET A 462 3.80 -11.04 23.94
C MET A 462 3.04 -9.76 24.27
N ASN A 463 3.71 -8.63 24.13
CA ASN A 463 3.10 -7.32 24.20
C ASN A 463 2.90 -6.79 22.75
N ASP A 464 1.74 -7.07 22.18
CA ASP A 464 1.34 -6.68 20.82
C ASP A 464 0.33 -5.52 20.78
N LYS A 465 -0.17 -5.09 21.95
CA LYS A 465 -1.24 -4.07 22.07
C LYS A 465 -0.71 -2.66 22.36
N CYS A 466 0.56 -2.50 22.64
CA CYS A 466 1.11 -1.21 23.03
C CYS A 466 2.55 -1.06 22.54
N ALA A 467 2.81 -0.05 21.72
CA ALA A 467 4.14 0.26 21.18
C ALA A 467 5.19 0.64 22.26
N ALA A 468 4.77 0.96 23.47
CA ALA A 468 5.66 1.39 24.53
C ALA A 468 6.72 0.33 24.87
N GLY A 469 7.99 0.70 24.75
CA GLY A 469 9.15 -0.17 24.97
C GLY A 469 9.68 -0.85 23.70
N THR A 470 9.06 -0.64 22.55
CA THR A 470 9.45 -1.18 21.25
C THR A 470 10.26 -0.19 20.42
N GLY A 471 10.76 -0.61 19.28
CA GLY A 471 11.48 0.28 18.34
C GLY A 471 10.63 1.45 17.85
N SER A 472 9.34 1.26 17.62
CA SER A 472 8.42 2.34 17.23
C SER A 472 8.29 3.40 18.32
N PHE A 473 8.27 3.00 19.59
CA PHE A 473 8.29 3.95 20.70
C PHE A 473 9.57 4.81 20.68
N ILE A 474 10.74 4.17 20.53
CA ILE A 474 12.02 4.88 20.49
C ILE A 474 12.05 5.86 19.30
N THR A 475 11.64 5.41 18.12
CA THR A 475 11.62 6.23 16.91
C THR A 475 10.69 7.44 17.07
N GLU A 476 9.47 7.22 17.55
CA GLU A 476 8.50 8.30 17.74
C GLU A 476 8.96 9.34 18.77
N ILE A 477 9.58 8.89 19.84
CA ILE A 477 10.13 9.77 20.88
C ILE A 477 11.34 10.54 20.36
N ALA A 478 12.26 9.89 19.64
CA ALA A 478 13.43 10.53 19.04
C ALA A 478 13.03 11.65 18.06
N GLU A 479 12.08 11.38 17.17
CA GLU A 479 11.55 12.36 16.21
C GLU A 479 10.95 13.58 16.92
N ARG A 480 10.24 13.37 18.03
CA ARG A 480 9.58 14.46 18.78
C ARG A 480 10.54 15.30 19.62
N ALA A 481 11.62 14.70 20.09
CA ALA A 481 12.67 15.39 20.84
C ALA A 481 13.74 15.99 19.92
N ASP A 482 13.58 15.89 18.60
CA ASP A 482 14.56 16.27 17.57
C ASP A 482 15.94 15.62 17.80
N ILE A 483 15.92 14.34 18.22
CA ILE A 483 17.12 13.54 18.45
C ILE A 483 17.28 12.57 17.27
N LYS A 484 18.48 12.53 16.68
CA LYS A 484 18.78 11.50 15.69
C LYS A 484 18.86 10.14 16.37
N ILE A 485 18.08 9.19 15.88
CA ILE A 485 17.93 7.86 16.48
C ILE A 485 19.26 7.10 16.63
N ASN A 486 20.18 7.30 15.70
CA ASN A 486 21.52 6.70 15.72
C ASN A 486 22.47 7.33 16.76
N GLU A 487 22.16 8.53 17.27
CA GLU A 487 22.97 9.23 18.30
C GLU A 487 22.46 8.92 19.72
N MET A 488 21.24 8.36 19.86
CA MET A 488 20.60 8.15 21.15
C MET A 488 21.44 7.34 22.16
N SER A 489 22.02 6.22 21.72
CA SER A 489 22.83 5.37 22.61
C SER A 489 24.08 6.08 23.10
N GLU A 490 24.72 6.85 22.25
CA GLU A 490 25.90 7.63 22.60
C GLU A 490 25.55 8.76 23.57
N LEU A 491 24.50 9.53 23.30
CA LEU A 491 24.01 10.59 24.18
C LEU A 491 23.67 10.03 25.56
N ALA A 492 22.87 8.97 25.62
CA ALA A 492 22.49 8.38 26.90
C ALA A 492 23.67 7.85 27.71
N SER A 493 24.74 7.38 27.07
CA SER A 493 25.95 6.89 27.74
C SER A 493 26.74 7.98 28.45
N LYS A 494 26.61 9.25 28.01
CA LYS A 494 27.27 10.42 28.59
C LYS A 494 26.55 10.96 29.83
N SER A 495 25.33 10.51 30.09
CA SER A 495 24.49 11.00 31.19
C SER A 495 24.68 10.19 32.48
N SER A 496 24.62 10.87 33.63
CA SER A 496 24.50 10.24 34.94
C SER A 496 23.06 10.22 35.49
N TYR A 497 22.09 10.69 34.69
CA TYR A 497 20.69 10.83 35.10
C TYR A 497 20.04 9.48 35.44
N LYS A 498 19.14 9.49 36.45
CA LYS A 498 18.55 8.25 37.00
C LYS A 498 17.02 8.22 36.99
N LYS A 499 16.37 9.32 36.60
CA LYS A 499 14.90 9.34 36.53
C LYS A 499 14.40 8.69 35.23
N GLU A 500 13.23 8.09 35.30
CA GLU A 500 12.51 7.54 34.18
C GLU A 500 11.33 8.44 33.77
N LEU A 501 10.81 8.26 32.57
CA LEU A 501 9.50 8.81 32.20
C LEU A 501 8.42 8.17 33.07
N ASN A 502 7.57 8.98 33.70
CA ASN A 502 6.44 8.46 34.49
C ASN A 502 5.34 7.85 33.63
N SER A 503 5.24 8.29 32.38
CA SER A 503 4.21 7.85 31.45
C SER A 503 4.71 6.77 30.50
N PHE A 504 3.96 5.67 30.43
CA PHE A 504 4.21 4.54 29.52
C PHE A 504 3.47 4.66 28.18
N CYS A 505 2.57 5.62 28.04
CA CYS A 505 1.85 5.88 26.80
C CYS A 505 2.63 6.89 25.95
N THR A 506 2.86 6.60 24.66
CA THR A 506 3.55 7.51 23.72
C THR A 506 2.94 8.91 23.71
N VAL A 507 1.62 9.02 23.88
CA VAL A 507 0.92 10.31 23.92
C VAL A 507 1.29 11.12 25.16
N PHE A 508 1.33 10.49 26.33
CA PHE A 508 1.67 11.18 27.60
C PHE A 508 3.17 11.36 27.78
N ALA A 509 3.98 10.40 27.34
CA ALA A 509 5.44 10.52 27.33
C ALA A 509 5.91 11.76 26.56
N LYS A 510 5.20 12.11 25.49
CA LYS A 510 5.43 13.35 24.73
C LYS A 510 5.36 14.59 25.61
N THR A 511 4.29 14.73 26.39
CA THR A 511 4.09 15.90 27.26
C THR A 511 5.19 15.98 28.33
N GLU A 512 5.58 14.85 28.88
CA GLU A 512 6.64 14.79 29.89
C GLU A 512 8.02 15.17 29.33
N ILE A 513 8.35 14.69 28.13
CA ILE A 513 9.59 15.07 27.43
C ILE A 513 9.58 16.56 27.08
N MET A 514 8.45 17.10 26.62
CA MET A 514 8.35 18.55 26.38
C MET A 514 8.56 19.35 27.67
N ASN A 515 8.01 18.88 28.79
CA ASN A 515 8.26 19.52 30.08
C ASN A 515 9.76 19.48 30.47
N TRP A 516 10.42 18.34 30.28
CA TRP A 516 11.87 18.22 30.54
C TRP A 516 12.69 19.14 29.64
N LEU A 517 12.31 19.31 28.38
CA LEU A 517 12.96 20.28 27.47
C LEU A 517 12.73 21.71 27.92
N PHE A 518 11.51 22.06 28.35
CA PHE A 518 11.21 23.41 28.90
C PHE A 518 11.89 23.68 30.25
N GLU A 519 12.10 22.64 31.06
CA GLU A 519 12.88 22.71 32.31
C GLU A 519 14.40 22.84 32.04
N GLY A 520 14.82 22.74 30.78
CA GLY A 520 16.22 22.88 30.37
C GLY A 520 17.08 21.65 30.69
N LEU A 521 16.48 20.45 30.81
CA LEU A 521 17.26 19.22 30.96
C LEU A 521 18.15 18.99 29.73
N PRO A 522 19.43 18.59 29.95
CA PRO A 522 20.33 18.20 28.88
C PRO A 522 19.75 17.05 28.05
N ILE A 523 20.01 17.05 26.74
CA ILE A 523 19.51 16.05 25.83
C ILE A 523 19.99 14.62 26.17
N GLU A 524 21.19 14.52 26.76
CA GLU A 524 21.78 13.29 27.28
C GLU A 524 20.93 12.69 28.41
N ASP A 525 20.42 13.54 29.30
CA ASP A 525 19.61 13.14 30.46
C ASP A 525 18.21 12.69 29.98
N ILE A 526 17.62 13.43 29.05
CA ILE A 526 16.35 13.08 28.41
C ILE A 526 16.46 11.71 27.73
N THR A 527 17.51 11.53 26.94
CA THR A 527 17.73 10.28 26.19
C THR A 527 17.93 9.09 27.13
N LYS A 528 18.69 9.27 28.21
CA LYS A 528 18.89 8.23 29.23
C LYS A 528 17.59 7.90 29.97
N GLY A 529 16.80 8.90 30.33
CA GLY A 529 15.49 8.71 30.96
C GLY A 529 14.54 7.89 30.11
N ILE A 530 14.56 8.06 28.78
CA ILE A 530 13.82 7.24 27.81
C ILE A 530 14.27 5.77 27.91
N TYR A 531 15.57 5.49 27.87
CA TYR A 531 16.08 4.12 27.97
C TYR A 531 15.78 3.46 29.31
N ILE A 532 15.86 4.20 30.41
CA ILE A 532 15.48 3.70 31.74
C ILE A 532 14.01 3.31 31.78
N SER A 533 13.13 4.09 31.17
CA SER A 533 11.71 3.78 31.08
C SER A 533 11.46 2.48 30.31
N ILE A 534 12.16 2.29 29.17
CA ILE A 534 12.07 1.06 28.37
C ILE A 534 12.58 -0.15 29.16
N MET A 535 13.75 -0.03 29.79
CA MET A 535 14.34 -1.06 30.64
C MET A 535 13.36 -1.48 31.75
N ASN A 536 12.82 -0.52 32.52
CA ASN A 536 11.91 -0.79 33.62
C ASN A 536 10.63 -1.48 33.14
N ARG A 537 10.19 -1.24 31.90
CA ARG A 537 9.07 -1.93 31.30
C ARG A 537 9.40 -3.40 31.00
N ILE A 538 10.58 -3.65 30.43
CA ILE A 538 11.06 -5.02 30.16
C ILE A 538 11.18 -5.81 31.46
N LEU A 539 11.68 -5.18 32.53
CA LEU A 539 11.81 -5.80 33.85
C LEU A 539 10.46 -6.21 34.50
N LYS A 540 9.34 -5.59 34.09
CA LYS A 540 7.99 -5.93 34.57
C LYS A 540 7.40 -7.14 33.83
N LEU A 541 8.06 -7.65 32.77
CA LEU A 541 7.62 -8.84 32.06
C LEU A 541 7.89 -10.09 32.91
N ARG A 542 7.18 -11.18 32.59
CA ARG A 542 7.31 -12.47 33.29
C ARG A 542 8.60 -13.18 32.87
N ILE A 543 9.71 -12.81 33.45
CA ILE A 543 11.04 -13.39 33.23
C ILE A 543 11.37 -14.24 34.45
N ASP A 544 11.76 -15.51 34.23
CA ASP A 544 12.22 -16.37 35.31
C ASP A 544 13.63 -15.91 35.75
N PRO A 545 13.80 -15.47 37.02
CA PRO A 545 15.08 -14.91 37.48
C PRO A 545 16.17 -15.98 37.65
N LEU A 546 15.83 -17.27 37.63
CA LEU A 546 16.77 -18.37 37.84
C LEU A 546 17.37 -18.92 36.54
N SER A 547 16.68 -18.69 35.41
CA SER A 547 17.11 -19.20 34.11
C SER A 547 17.93 -18.14 33.35
N PRO A 548 18.95 -18.54 32.55
CA PRO A 548 19.71 -17.61 31.71
C PRO A 548 18.82 -16.78 30.79
N VAL A 549 19.18 -15.53 30.55
CA VAL A 549 18.43 -14.60 29.70
C VAL A 549 19.19 -14.30 28.43
N TYR A 550 18.59 -14.54 27.29
CA TYR A 550 19.12 -14.23 25.96
C TYR A 550 18.28 -13.13 25.33
N ILE A 551 18.94 -12.06 24.88
CA ILE A 551 18.25 -10.90 24.28
C ILE A 551 18.56 -10.86 22.80
N ILE A 552 17.49 -10.74 21.99
CA ILE A 552 17.53 -10.70 20.53
C ILE A 552 16.63 -9.56 20.01
N GLY A 553 16.63 -9.34 18.71
CA GLY A 553 15.75 -8.39 18.04
C GLY A 553 16.44 -7.14 17.53
N GLY A 554 15.73 -6.39 16.70
CA GLY A 554 16.27 -5.21 16.02
C GLY A 554 16.60 -4.05 16.97
N VAL A 555 15.82 -3.85 18.03
CA VAL A 555 16.06 -2.76 18.98
C VAL A 555 17.42 -2.92 19.65
N ILE A 556 17.75 -4.12 20.07
CA ILE A 556 19.03 -4.40 20.73
C ILE A 556 20.22 -4.21 19.78
N ALA A 557 20.05 -4.55 18.50
CA ALA A 557 21.09 -4.35 17.48
C ALA A 557 21.47 -2.87 17.29
N TYR A 558 20.49 -1.98 17.37
CA TYR A 558 20.67 -0.55 17.07
C TYR A 558 20.77 0.34 18.31
N HIS A 559 20.47 -0.20 19.50
CA HIS A 559 20.47 0.53 20.76
C HIS A 559 21.35 -0.18 21.82
N PRO A 560 22.68 -0.24 21.65
CA PRO A 560 23.59 -0.97 22.53
C PRO A 560 23.57 -0.46 23.99
N PHE A 561 23.25 0.81 24.23
CA PHE A 561 23.12 1.33 25.60
C PHE A 561 21.97 0.67 26.39
N LEU A 562 20.88 0.30 25.70
CA LEU A 562 19.78 -0.46 26.34
C LEU A 562 20.26 -1.84 26.79
N CYS A 563 21.13 -2.49 26.00
CA CYS A 563 21.79 -3.75 26.42
C CYS A 563 22.57 -3.57 27.70
N THR A 564 23.38 -2.52 27.79
CA THR A 564 24.18 -2.22 28.99
C THR A 564 23.28 -2.07 30.20
N LEU A 565 22.19 -1.31 30.10
CA LEU A 565 21.25 -1.13 31.21
C LEU A 565 20.57 -2.46 31.62
N LEU A 566 20.19 -3.28 30.67
CA LEU A 566 19.59 -4.59 30.96
C LEU A 566 20.60 -5.54 31.62
N GLN A 567 21.85 -5.55 31.15
CA GLN A 567 22.92 -6.35 31.74
C GLN A 567 23.25 -5.92 33.18
N GLU A 568 23.25 -4.61 33.47
CA GLU A 568 23.41 -4.08 34.81
C GLU A 568 22.31 -4.56 35.77
N LYS A 569 21.08 -4.72 35.29
CA LYS A 569 19.91 -5.10 36.10
C LYS A 569 19.74 -6.60 36.28
N PHE A 570 19.92 -7.38 35.20
CA PHE A 570 19.80 -8.85 35.26
C PHE A 570 21.09 -9.55 35.72
N GLY A 571 22.22 -8.83 35.75
CA GLY A 571 23.52 -9.38 36.14
C GLY A 571 24.22 -10.13 35.01
N LYS A 572 25.25 -10.91 35.34
CA LYS A 572 26.14 -11.59 34.39
C LYS A 572 25.46 -12.70 33.56
N GLY A 573 24.20 -13.04 33.83
CA GLY A 573 23.45 -14.07 33.13
C GLY A 573 22.78 -13.60 31.83
N VAL A 574 22.94 -12.34 31.43
CA VAL A 574 22.33 -11.81 30.20
C VAL A 574 23.34 -11.86 29.05
N LEU A 575 23.00 -12.58 28.02
CA LEU A 575 23.78 -12.66 26.78
C LEU A 575 23.01 -12.05 25.62
N VAL A 576 23.71 -11.26 24.83
CA VAL A 576 23.24 -10.72 23.55
C VAL A 576 23.92 -11.51 22.45
N LEU A 577 23.13 -12.06 21.53
CA LEU A 577 23.64 -12.81 20.38
C LEU A 577 24.32 -11.87 19.40
N ASN A 578 25.32 -12.37 18.68
CA ASN A 578 25.91 -11.65 17.55
C ASN A 578 24.82 -11.43 16.47
N ASN A 579 24.78 -10.22 15.93
CA ASN A 579 23.76 -9.83 14.94
C ASN A 579 22.32 -10.15 15.40
N PRO A 580 21.87 -9.66 16.56
CA PRO A 580 20.64 -10.10 17.22
C PRO A 580 19.39 -9.82 16.37
N GLN A 581 19.45 -8.90 15.40
CA GLN A 581 18.38 -8.59 14.47
C GLN A 581 18.09 -9.72 13.47
N PHE A 582 19.06 -10.62 13.22
CA PHE A 582 18.91 -11.73 12.27
C PHE A 582 18.60 -13.08 12.94
N THR A 583 18.52 -13.11 14.25
CA THR A 583 18.30 -14.37 14.99
C THR A 583 17.06 -15.12 14.52
N VAL A 584 15.97 -14.42 14.26
CA VAL A 584 14.70 -15.03 13.83
C VAL A 584 14.79 -15.56 12.39
N SER A 585 15.40 -14.81 11.47
CA SER A 585 15.63 -15.28 10.09
C SER A 585 16.64 -16.43 10.02
N PHE A 586 17.64 -16.46 10.89
CA PHE A 586 18.56 -17.58 11.03
C PHE A 586 17.83 -18.85 11.51
N GLY A 587 16.97 -18.75 12.54
CA GLY A 587 16.15 -19.86 13.00
C GLY A 587 15.18 -20.36 11.93
N SER A 588 14.68 -19.46 11.09
CA SER A 588 13.88 -19.82 9.91
C SER A 588 14.71 -20.62 8.89
N ALA A 589 15.96 -20.23 8.60
CA ALA A 589 16.86 -20.98 7.73
C ALA A 589 17.20 -22.37 8.29
N LEU A 590 17.40 -22.50 9.60
CA LEU A 590 17.59 -23.81 10.26
C LEU A 590 16.36 -24.72 10.07
N TYR A 591 15.14 -24.18 10.17
CA TYR A 591 13.92 -24.96 9.87
C TYR A 591 13.85 -25.37 8.39
N ALA A 592 14.27 -24.53 7.46
CA ALA A 592 14.36 -24.88 6.05
C ALA A 592 15.27 -26.09 5.85
N LYS A 593 16.47 -26.07 6.46
CA LYS A 593 17.43 -27.18 6.44
C LYS A 593 16.85 -28.46 7.06
N GLU A 594 16.35 -28.39 8.30
CA GLU A 594 15.85 -29.59 8.99
C GLU A 594 14.69 -30.26 8.24
N SER A 595 13.80 -29.46 7.65
CA SER A 595 12.67 -30.01 6.90
C SER A 595 13.10 -30.67 5.60
N PHE A 596 14.12 -30.17 4.94
CA PHE A 596 14.68 -30.77 3.73
C PHE A 596 15.23 -32.17 4.05
N PHE A 597 16.13 -32.28 5.02
CA PHE A 597 16.74 -33.57 5.36
C PHE A 597 15.75 -34.57 5.99
N LYS A 598 14.72 -34.11 6.69
CA LYS A 598 13.64 -35.02 7.17
C LYS A 598 12.84 -35.63 6.03
N LYS A 599 12.55 -34.86 4.96
CA LYS A 599 11.86 -35.39 3.78
C LYS A 599 12.70 -36.43 3.02
N ASP A 600 14.01 -36.19 2.91
CA ASP A 600 14.94 -37.11 2.25
C ASP A 600 15.03 -38.48 2.96
N ILE A 601 15.04 -38.48 4.30
CA ILE A 601 15.05 -39.72 5.09
C ILE A 601 13.79 -40.55 4.84
N PHE A 602 12.60 -39.93 4.89
CA PHE A 602 11.32 -40.61 4.64
C PHE A 602 11.18 -41.11 3.19
N GLN A 603 11.74 -40.45 2.19
CA GLN A 603 11.73 -40.92 0.81
C GLN A 603 12.68 -42.09 0.60
N ASN A 604 13.85 -42.07 1.24
CA ASN A 604 14.80 -43.20 1.19
C ASN A 604 14.31 -44.45 1.95
N GLU A 605 13.61 -44.30 3.06
CA GLU A 605 12.97 -45.41 3.77
C GLU A 605 11.86 -46.09 2.95
N LYS A 606 11.01 -45.29 2.26
CA LYS A 606 9.98 -45.83 1.36
C LYS A 606 10.57 -46.55 0.15
N ASN A 607 11.65 -46.03 -0.43
CA ASN A 607 12.29 -46.66 -1.57
C ASN A 607 13.03 -47.97 -1.17
N THR A 608 13.46 -48.09 0.08
CA THR A 608 14.04 -49.35 0.60
C THR A 608 12.96 -50.41 0.89
N GLU A 609 11.79 -50.00 1.39
CA GLU A 609 10.66 -50.94 1.59
C GLU A 609 10.03 -51.41 0.27
N GLU A 610 10.06 -50.60 -0.79
CA GLU A 610 9.59 -51.00 -2.14
C GLU A 610 10.60 -51.89 -2.90
N VAL A 611 11.85 -51.94 -2.47
CA VAL A 611 12.90 -52.81 -3.08
C VAL A 611 12.97 -54.16 -2.33
N GLU A 612 12.48 -54.24 -1.09
CA GLU A 612 12.43 -55.48 -0.29
C GLU A 612 11.06 -56.20 -0.36
N ALA A 613 10.05 -55.63 -1.04
CA ALA A 613 8.75 -56.24 -1.30
C ALA A 613 8.64 -56.75 -2.75
#